data_580e5eb30ca06b393c29f92eac5ac37f
#
_entry.id   580e5eb30ca06b393c29f92eac5ac37f
#
_cell.length_a   1.000
_cell.length_b   1.000
_cell.length_c   1.000
_cell.angle_alpha   90.00
_cell.angle_beta   90.00
_cell.angle_gamma   90.00
#
_symmetry.space_group_name_H-M   'P 1'
#
loop_
_entity.id
_entity.type
_entity.pdbx_description
1 polymer ?
#
loop_
_entity_poly.entity_id
_entity_poly.type
_entity_poly.pdbx_seq_one_letter_code
_entity_poly.pdbx_strand_id
1 'polypeptide(L)'
;MIVGVQGTSGFNDYQVFLRSMGVAMSMLKDEDKEFNIYSAGPGNINDMVSEFTNLSERGMKSRGKKIKFYKVAPSWIVENVNDFNYIAYLSLPNEGNSKLVNQAQDHKVEVGIFKY
;
A
#
# COMPACT_ATOMS: atom_id res chain seq x y z
N MET A 1 6.63 -4.68 -9.30
CA MET A 1 5.84 -5.03 -8.11
C MET A 1 4.70 -4.05 -7.94
N ILE A 2 3.53 -4.54 -7.66
CA ILE A 2 2.31 -3.74 -7.52
C ILE A 2 1.76 -3.91 -6.11
N VAL A 3 1.64 -2.78 -5.39
CA VAL A 3 1.18 -2.75 -4.00
C VAL A 3 -0.03 -1.84 -3.89
N GLY A 4 -1.07 -2.32 -3.21
CA GLY A 4 -2.26 -1.53 -2.92
C GLY A 4 -2.24 -1.04 -1.48
N VAL A 5 -2.73 0.17 -1.26
CA VAL A 5 -2.86 0.76 0.07
C VAL A 5 -4.26 1.32 0.23
N GLN A 6 -4.89 1.02 1.33
CA GLN A 6 -6.15 1.61 1.73
C GLN A 6 -6.16 1.74 3.25
N GLY A 7 -6.86 2.72 3.75
CA GLY A 7 -7.03 2.87 5.18
C GLY A 7 -8.29 3.62 5.51
N THR A 8 -8.37 4.10 6.75
CA THR A 8 -9.49 4.90 7.24
C THR A 8 -9.03 6.31 7.59
N SER A 9 -9.96 7.25 7.61
CA SER A 9 -9.65 8.63 7.94
C SER A 9 -9.18 8.81 9.39
N GLY A 10 -9.46 7.86 10.26
CA GLY A 10 -9.01 7.89 11.64
C GLY A 10 -7.57 7.46 11.85
N PHE A 11 -6.99 6.76 10.89
CA PHE A 11 -5.62 6.28 11.00
C PHE A 11 -4.63 7.45 10.83
N ASN A 12 -3.74 7.66 11.79
CA ASN A 12 -2.76 8.76 11.71
C ASN A 12 -1.36 8.39 12.22
N ASP A 13 -1.05 7.11 12.29
CA ASP A 13 0.25 6.63 12.78
C ASP A 13 1.22 6.39 11.62
N TYR A 14 2.01 7.43 11.31
CA TYR A 14 2.95 7.35 10.19
C TYR A 14 4.04 6.30 10.40
N GLN A 15 4.45 6.04 11.66
CA GLN A 15 5.46 5.01 11.95
C GLN A 15 4.93 3.62 11.61
N VAL A 16 3.66 3.35 11.91
CA VAL A 16 3.01 2.10 11.54
C VAL A 16 2.87 2.02 10.02
N PHE A 17 2.52 3.13 9.36
CA PHE A 17 2.49 3.18 7.90
C PHE A 17 3.85 2.81 7.30
N LEU A 18 4.94 3.39 7.81
CA LEU A 18 6.29 3.07 7.34
C LEU A 18 6.62 1.59 7.53
N ARG A 19 6.16 1.00 8.64
CA ARG A 19 6.34 -0.43 8.88
C ARG A 19 5.62 -1.26 7.82
N SER A 20 4.40 -0.85 7.43
CA SER A 20 3.65 -1.54 6.37
C SER A 20 4.36 -1.47 5.03
N MET A 21 4.97 -0.32 4.71
CA MET A 21 5.75 -0.17 3.49
C MET A 21 7.05 -0.99 3.54
N GLY A 22 7.64 -1.12 4.72
CA GLY A 22 8.80 -1.98 4.93
C GLY A 22 8.49 -3.44 4.62
N VAL A 23 7.31 -3.92 5.03
CA VAL A 23 6.85 -5.27 4.68
C VAL A 23 6.74 -5.42 3.17
N ALA A 24 6.11 -4.45 2.50
CA ALA A 24 5.97 -4.47 1.04
C ALA A 24 7.34 -4.48 0.35
N MET A 25 8.25 -3.61 0.79
CA MET A 25 9.59 -3.52 0.19
C MET A 25 10.41 -4.78 0.40
N SER A 26 10.17 -5.52 1.48
CA SER A 26 10.87 -6.78 1.72
C SER A 26 10.53 -7.86 0.69
N MET A 27 9.44 -7.67 -0.06
CA MET A 27 9.01 -8.58 -1.13
C MET A 27 9.64 -8.25 -2.48
N LEU A 28 10.35 -7.10 -2.60
CA LEU A 28 11.02 -6.73 -3.84
C LEU A 28 12.14 -7.70 -4.15
N LYS A 29 12.18 -8.15 -5.40
CA LYS A 29 13.25 -9.00 -5.93
C LYS A 29 14.21 -8.16 -6.78
N ASP A 30 15.40 -8.70 -7.04
CA ASP A 30 16.39 -7.99 -7.86
C ASP A 30 15.88 -7.69 -9.26
N GLU A 31 15.07 -8.57 -9.83
CA GLU A 31 14.47 -8.39 -11.14
C GLU A 31 13.33 -7.37 -11.17
N ASP A 32 12.75 -7.01 -10.02
CA ASP A 32 11.72 -5.97 -9.94
C ASP A 32 12.36 -4.60 -10.14
N LYS A 33 12.02 -3.94 -11.26
CA LYS A 33 12.57 -2.62 -11.59
C LYS A 33 11.70 -1.47 -11.13
N GLU A 34 10.44 -1.75 -10.80
CA GLU A 34 9.48 -0.75 -10.36
C GLU A 34 8.75 -1.19 -9.10
N PHE A 35 8.54 -0.23 -8.22
CA PHE A 35 7.70 -0.38 -7.04
C PHE A 35 6.52 0.56 -7.24
N ASN A 36 5.37 0.02 -7.63
CA ASN A 36 4.18 0.79 -7.95
C ASN A 36 3.19 0.72 -6.79
N ILE A 37 2.85 1.88 -6.22
CA ILE A 37 1.92 1.98 -5.10
C ILE A 37 0.62 2.60 -5.58
N TYR A 38 -0.47 1.86 -5.46
CA TYR A 38 -1.82 2.33 -5.78
C TYR A 38 -2.56 2.57 -4.48
N SER A 39 -2.89 3.83 -4.19
CA SER A 39 -3.56 4.20 -2.95
C SER A 39 -5.02 4.54 -3.21
N ALA A 40 -5.91 3.84 -2.50
CA ALA A 40 -7.34 4.08 -2.55
C ALA A 40 -7.81 5.09 -1.50
N GLY A 41 -6.86 5.69 -0.76
CA GLY A 41 -7.19 6.72 0.22
C GLY A 41 -7.69 6.17 1.54
N PRO A 42 -8.31 7.02 2.34
CA PRO A 42 -8.67 8.44 2.11
C PRO A 42 -7.47 9.39 2.03
N GLY A 43 -7.74 10.70 2.02
CA GLY A 43 -6.72 11.72 1.79
C GLY A 43 -5.51 11.65 2.72
N ASN A 44 -5.73 11.37 4.02
CA ASN A 44 -4.65 11.21 4.98
C ASN A 44 -3.71 10.06 4.60
N ILE A 45 -4.25 8.98 4.07
CA ILE A 45 -3.46 7.83 3.60
C ILE A 45 -2.71 8.21 2.32
N ASN A 46 -3.39 8.90 1.39
CA ASN A 46 -2.73 9.37 0.16
C ASN A 46 -1.54 10.28 0.49
N ASP A 47 -1.68 11.14 1.50
CA ASP A 47 -0.59 12.03 1.92
C ASP A 47 0.60 11.23 2.46
N MET A 48 0.35 10.19 3.25
CA MET A 48 1.41 9.31 3.75
C MET A 48 2.14 8.61 2.61
N VAL A 49 1.39 8.10 1.63
CA VAL A 49 1.98 7.43 0.47
C VAL A 49 2.81 8.40 -0.34
N SER A 50 2.31 9.62 -0.56
CA SER A 50 3.02 10.66 -1.31
C SER A 50 4.34 11.01 -0.62
N GLU A 51 4.33 11.23 0.68
CA GLU A 51 5.53 11.54 1.46
C GLU A 51 6.54 10.40 1.39
N PHE A 52 6.09 9.17 1.61
CA PHE A 52 6.94 8.00 1.52
C PHE A 52 7.59 7.86 0.15
N THR A 53 6.81 8.08 -0.92
CA THR A 53 7.32 8.00 -2.29
C THR A 53 8.42 9.01 -2.52
N ASN A 54 8.22 10.26 -2.10
CA ASN A 54 9.20 11.32 -2.26
C ASN A 54 10.49 11.03 -1.48
N LEU A 55 10.36 10.54 -0.25
CA LEU A 55 11.51 10.23 0.60
C LEU A 55 12.30 9.01 0.08
N SER A 56 11.63 8.09 -0.58
CA SER A 56 12.24 6.82 -1.02
C SER A 56 12.84 6.89 -2.42
N GLU A 57 12.50 7.92 -3.19
CA GLU A 57 12.84 7.99 -4.62
C GLU A 57 14.34 7.89 -4.86
N ARG A 58 15.15 8.64 -4.11
CA ARG A 58 16.60 8.65 -4.28
C ARG A 58 17.22 7.29 -3.96
N GLY A 59 16.80 6.68 -2.83
CA GLY A 59 17.29 5.36 -2.43
C GLY A 59 16.95 4.29 -3.45
N MET A 60 15.74 4.32 -3.98
CA MET A 60 15.31 3.37 -5.00
C MET A 60 16.10 3.56 -6.29
N LYS A 61 16.31 4.81 -6.71
CA LYS A 61 17.10 5.12 -7.91
C LYS A 61 18.53 4.60 -7.79
N SER A 62 19.15 4.71 -6.62
CA SER A 62 20.50 4.20 -6.39
C SER A 62 20.58 2.68 -6.51
N ARG A 63 19.46 1.98 -6.36
CA ARG A 63 19.33 0.53 -6.53
C ARG A 63 18.89 0.14 -7.95
N GLY A 64 18.83 1.12 -8.87
CA GLY A 64 18.36 0.88 -10.23
C GLY A 64 16.86 0.65 -10.34
N LYS A 65 16.09 1.14 -9.38
CA LYS A 65 14.65 0.93 -9.33
C LYS A 65 13.91 2.25 -9.37
N LYS A 66 12.62 2.21 -9.76
CA LYS A 66 11.72 3.36 -9.74
C LYS A 66 10.60 3.10 -8.74
N ILE A 67 10.18 4.16 -8.04
CA ILE A 67 9.02 4.13 -7.18
C ILE A 67 7.97 5.07 -7.76
N LYS A 68 6.73 4.61 -7.88
CA LYS A 68 5.63 5.38 -8.46
C LYS A 68 4.41 5.31 -7.57
N PHE A 69 3.65 6.40 -7.51
CA PHE A 69 2.45 6.52 -6.71
C PHE A 69 1.27 6.90 -7.61
N TYR A 70 0.17 6.17 -7.45
CA TYR A 70 -1.07 6.40 -8.17
C TYR A 70 -2.23 6.49 -7.20
N LYS A 71 -3.04 7.55 -7.31
CA LYS A 71 -4.31 7.66 -6.59
C LYS A 71 -5.37 6.97 -7.40
N VAL A 72 -6.14 6.08 -6.77
CA VAL A 72 -7.20 5.33 -7.43
C VAL A 72 -8.47 5.33 -6.58
N ALA A 73 -9.61 5.08 -7.21
CA ALA A 73 -10.86 4.92 -6.48
C ALA A 73 -10.88 3.57 -5.75
N PRO A 74 -11.55 3.49 -4.58
CA PRO A 74 -11.71 2.21 -3.89
C PRO A 74 -12.32 1.11 -4.76
N SER A 75 -13.26 1.46 -5.63
CA SER A 75 -13.87 0.48 -6.54
C SER A 75 -12.86 -0.05 -7.56
N TRP A 76 -11.99 0.82 -8.06
CA TRP A 76 -10.99 0.41 -9.04
C TRP A 76 -10.02 -0.63 -8.45
N ILE A 77 -9.54 -0.39 -7.24
CA ILE A 77 -8.56 -1.30 -6.63
C ILE A 77 -9.20 -2.65 -6.28
N VAL A 78 -10.47 -2.66 -5.89
CA VAL A 78 -11.21 -3.91 -5.65
C VAL A 78 -11.35 -4.70 -6.95
N GLU A 79 -11.71 -4.03 -8.04
CA GLU A 79 -11.88 -4.67 -9.36
C GLU A 79 -10.58 -5.25 -9.89
N ASN A 80 -9.44 -4.67 -9.54
CA ASN A 80 -8.13 -5.09 -10.04
C ASN A 80 -7.30 -5.83 -8.98
N VAL A 81 -7.94 -6.34 -7.95
CA VAL A 81 -7.24 -6.94 -6.79
C VAL A 81 -6.29 -8.06 -7.17
N ASN A 82 -6.62 -8.83 -8.20
CA ASN A 82 -5.80 -9.96 -8.65
C ASN A 82 -4.44 -9.53 -9.22
N ASP A 83 -4.29 -8.27 -9.60
CA ASP A 83 -3.04 -7.77 -10.16
C ASP A 83 -2.04 -7.35 -9.08
N PHE A 84 -2.45 -7.37 -7.83
CA PHE A 84 -1.63 -6.88 -6.72
C PHE A 84 -0.81 -7.99 -6.08
N ASN A 85 0.44 -7.67 -5.77
CA ASN A 85 1.34 -8.57 -5.03
C ASN A 85 1.10 -8.47 -3.53
N TYR A 86 0.64 -7.31 -3.06
CA TYR A 86 0.44 -7.05 -1.64
C TYR A 86 -0.56 -5.92 -1.45
N ILE A 87 -1.40 -6.03 -0.43
CA ILE A 87 -2.34 -4.98 -0.03
C ILE A 87 -2.06 -4.64 1.44
N ALA A 88 -1.85 -3.35 1.74
CA ALA A 88 -1.74 -2.86 3.11
C ALA A 88 -3.02 -2.14 3.49
N TYR A 89 -3.62 -2.54 4.59
CA TYR A 89 -4.82 -1.90 5.14
C TYR A 89 -4.51 -1.31 6.51
N LEU A 90 -4.82 -0.02 6.68
CA LEU A 90 -4.41 0.77 7.84
C LEU A 90 -5.64 1.40 8.49
N SER A 91 -5.95 1.00 9.72
CA SER A 91 -7.15 1.45 10.41
C SER A 91 -6.93 1.59 11.90
N LEU A 92 -7.94 2.12 12.60
CA LEU A 92 -7.98 2.10 14.06
C LEU A 92 -8.35 0.68 14.55
N PRO A 93 -7.97 0.35 15.81
CA PRO A 93 -8.20 -1.01 16.34
C PRO A 93 -9.65 -1.47 16.33
N ASN A 94 -10.59 -0.53 16.50
CA ASN A 94 -12.02 -0.84 16.60
C ASN A 94 -12.77 -0.79 15.27
N GLU A 95 -12.07 -0.55 14.17
CA GLU A 95 -12.69 -0.51 12.85
C GLU A 95 -12.62 -1.87 12.17
N GLY A 96 -13.65 -2.18 11.39
CA GLY A 96 -13.68 -3.43 10.65
C GLY A 96 -12.85 -3.40 9.37
N ASN A 97 -12.77 -4.54 8.70
CA ASN A 97 -12.06 -4.64 7.44
C ASN A 97 -12.90 -4.10 6.29
N SER A 98 -12.24 -3.59 5.26
CA SER A 98 -12.90 -3.06 4.07
C SER A 98 -13.25 -4.19 3.10
N LYS A 99 -14.08 -3.84 2.11
CA LYS A 99 -14.37 -4.74 1.00
C LYS A 99 -13.11 -5.18 0.27
N LEU A 100 -12.14 -4.28 0.14
CA LEU A 100 -10.86 -4.58 -0.50
C LEU A 100 -10.13 -5.72 0.23
N VAL A 101 -10.06 -5.65 1.57
CA VAL A 101 -9.41 -6.70 2.37
C VAL A 101 -10.08 -8.03 2.14
N ASN A 102 -11.42 -8.06 2.18
CA ASN A 102 -12.18 -9.30 1.99
C ASN A 102 -11.95 -9.87 0.59
N GLN A 103 -11.99 -9.04 -0.44
CA GLN A 103 -11.75 -9.47 -1.81
C GLN A 103 -10.32 -9.98 -2.01
N ALA A 104 -9.33 -9.30 -1.42
CA ALA A 104 -7.94 -9.72 -1.51
C ALA A 104 -7.74 -11.10 -0.87
N GLN A 105 -8.33 -11.32 0.30
CA GLN A 105 -8.26 -12.61 0.98
C GLN A 105 -8.95 -13.72 0.17
N ASP A 106 -10.11 -13.42 -0.42
CA ASP A 106 -10.84 -14.38 -1.26
C ASP A 106 -10.03 -14.79 -2.49
N HIS A 107 -9.23 -13.86 -3.04
CA HIS A 107 -8.39 -14.12 -4.20
C HIS A 107 -6.96 -14.53 -3.82
N LYS A 108 -6.70 -14.79 -2.54
CA LYS A 108 -5.40 -15.23 -2.02
C LYS A 108 -4.27 -14.25 -2.30
N VAL A 109 -4.60 -12.96 -2.34
CA VAL A 109 -3.60 -11.89 -2.41
C VAL A 109 -3.06 -11.64 -1.00
N GLU A 110 -1.76 -11.47 -0.88
CA GLU A 110 -1.11 -11.18 0.40
C GLU A 110 -1.64 -9.87 0.99
N VAL A 111 -2.09 -9.90 2.24
CA VAL A 111 -2.65 -8.72 2.90
C VAL A 111 -1.97 -8.50 4.25
N GLY A 112 -1.54 -7.26 4.49
CA GLY A 112 -1.11 -6.81 5.81
C GLY A 112 -2.19 -5.91 6.41
N ILE A 113 -2.65 -6.25 7.60
CA ILE A 113 -3.68 -5.49 8.32
C ILE A 113 -3.03 -4.84 9.54
N PHE A 114 -3.04 -3.51 9.57
CA PHE A 114 -2.38 -2.72 10.61
C PHE A 114 -3.43 -1.88 11.33
N LYS A 115 -3.79 -2.28 12.55
CA LYS A 115 -4.82 -1.64 13.36
C LYS A 115 -4.18 -0.99 14.59
N TYR A 116 -3.99 0.32 14.54
CA TYR A 116 -3.29 1.07 15.58
C TYR A 116 -3.96 2.39 15.93
#